data_1360ecd905b49aa08ba90d24ca45b4ec
#
_entry.id   1360ecd905b49aa08ba90d24ca45b4ec
#
_cell.length_a   1.000
_cell.length_b   1.000
_cell.length_c   1.000
_cell.angle_alpha   90.00
_cell.angle_beta   90.00
_cell.angle_gamma   90.00
#
_symmetry.space_group_name_H-M   'P 1'
#
loop_
_entity.id
_entity.type
_entity.pdbx_description
1 polymer ?
#
loop_
_entity_poly.entity_id
_entity_poly.type
_entity_poly.pdbx_seq_one_letter_code
_entity_poly.pdbx_strand_id
1 'polypeptide(L)'
;MEQKIRRDLNMGANLRRLRDKADISQEKLCAELQRQGCDIGRTTYAKYESGELNIKVSVIIELKKIYNCEYDEFFEGLDVNAE
;
A
#
# COMPACT_ATOMS: atom_id res chain seq x y z
N MET A 1 23.42 -1.90 22.50
CA MET A 1 22.21 -1.79 22.14
C MET A 1 21.87 -2.66 21.07
N GLU A 2 20.90 -3.24 21.15
CA GLU A 2 20.62 -4.03 20.16
C GLU A 2 20.21 -3.32 19.03
N GLN A 3 20.70 -3.67 17.97
CA GLN A 3 20.36 -3.04 16.78
C GLN A 3 19.14 -3.66 16.23
N LYS A 4 18.11 -2.92 16.14
CA LYS A 4 16.99 -3.44 15.52
C LYS A 4 17.00 -3.23 14.11
N ILE A 5 16.59 -4.20 13.37
CA ILE A 5 16.36 -4.01 11.98
C ILE A 5 15.10 -3.26 11.87
N ARG A 6 15.19 -2.02 11.40
CA ARG A 6 14.06 -1.22 11.26
C ARG A 6 13.49 -1.37 9.94
N ARG A 7 12.21 -1.63 9.85
CA ARG A 7 11.54 -1.54 8.59
C ARG A 7 11.39 -0.11 8.27
N ASP A 8 11.37 0.18 7.03
CA ASP A 8 11.06 1.50 6.58
C ASP A 8 9.63 1.82 7.02
N LEU A 9 9.24 3.06 6.93
CA LEU A 9 7.90 3.45 7.26
C LEU A 9 6.92 2.64 6.45
N ASN A 10 5.84 2.23 7.11
CA ASN A 10 4.95 1.33 6.46
C ASN A 10 3.60 1.99 6.30
N MET A 11 3.08 2.00 5.12
CA MET A 11 1.81 2.60 4.83
C MET A 11 0.69 1.57 4.72
N GLY A 12 0.93 0.37 5.28
CA GLY A 12 -0.05 -0.71 5.15
C GLY A 12 -1.43 -0.36 5.66
N ALA A 13 -1.50 0.32 6.80
CA ALA A 13 -2.77 0.71 7.36
C ALA A 13 -3.48 1.72 6.45
N ASN A 14 -2.72 2.61 5.82
CA ASN A 14 -3.30 3.57 4.90
C ASN A 14 -3.82 2.88 3.65
N LEU A 15 -3.06 1.88 3.16
CA LEU A 15 -3.51 1.11 2.01
C LEU A 15 -4.83 0.42 2.31
N ARG A 16 -4.93 -0.18 3.49
CA ARG A 16 -6.14 -0.88 3.84
C ARG A 16 -7.30 0.09 4.03
N ARG A 17 -7.04 1.23 4.64
CA ARG A 17 -8.08 2.23 4.82
C ARG A 17 -8.63 2.71 3.49
N LEU A 18 -7.74 2.97 2.53
CA LEU A 18 -8.18 3.42 1.22
C LEU A 18 -8.95 2.34 0.50
N ARG A 19 -8.52 1.09 0.63
CA ARG A 19 -9.22 -0.01 0.00
C ARG A 19 -10.61 -0.21 0.61
N ASP A 20 -10.70 -0.16 1.95
CA ASP A 20 -11.97 -0.29 2.63
C ASP A 20 -12.92 0.85 2.25
N LYS A 21 -12.39 2.05 2.13
CA LYS A 21 -13.18 3.20 1.74
C LYS A 21 -13.73 3.03 0.33
N ALA A 22 -12.98 2.38 -0.54
CA ALA A 22 -13.41 2.11 -1.89
C ALA A 22 -14.30 0.87 -1.98
N ASP A 23 -14.43 0.15 -0.85
CA ASP A 23 -15.29 -1.03 -0.78
C ASP A 23 -14.89 -2.09 -1.80
N ILE A 24 -13.62 -2.40 -1.85
CA ILE A 24 -13.11 -3.36 -2.81
C ILE A 24 -12.25 -4.38 -2.08
N SER A 25 -12.39 -5.65 -2.43
CA SER A 25 -11.60 -6.71 -1.80
C SER A 25 -10.18 -6.71 -2.33
N GLN A 26 -9.27 -7.36 -1.62
CA GLN A 26 -7.90 -7.49 -2.10
C GLN A 26 -7.87 -8.21 -3.44
N GLU A 27 -8.68 -9.22 -3.59
CA GLU A 27 -8.72 -9.99 -4.81
C GLU A 27 -9.16 -9.14 -6.00
N LYS A 28 -10.22 -8.37 -5.82
CA LYS A 28 -10.68 -7.52 -6.89
C LYS A 28 -9.70 -6.41 -7.21
N LEU A 29 -9.06 -5.86 -6.17
CA LEU A 29 -8.06 -4.83 -6.38
C LEU A 29 -6.89 -5.36 -7.19
N CYS A 30 -6.43 -6.57 -6.87
CA CYS A 30 -5.31 -7.15 -7.62
C CYS A 30 -5.67 -7.43 -9.06
N ALA A 31 -6.91 -7.85 -9.30
CA ALA A 31 -7.36 -8.06 -10.66
C ALA A 31 -7.35 -6.73 -11.44
N GLU A 32 -7.74 -5.66 -10.77
CA GLU A 32 -7.73 -4.36 -11.40
C GLU A 32 -6.31 -3.90 -11.69
N LEU A 33 -5.39 -4.12 -10.74
CA LEU A 33 -3.99 -3.77 -10.95
C LEU A 33 -3.41 -4.54 -12.12
N GLN A 34 -3.70 -5.81 -12.21
CA GLN A 34 -3.19 -6.63 -13.31
C GLN A 34 -3.76 -6.16 -14.64
N ARG A 35 -5.02 -5.77 -14.66
CA ARG A 35 -5.62 -5.26 -15.88
C ARG A 35 -4.96 -3.98 -16.34
N GLN A 36 -4.41 -3.21 -15.39
CA GLN A 36 -3.72 -1.98 -15.72
C GLN A 36 -2.24 -2.19 -15.99
N GLY A 37 -1.80 -3.43 -16.05
CA GLY A 37 -0.41 -3.73 -16.36
C GLY A 37 0.49 -3.84 -15.15
N CYS A 38 -0.07 -3.77 -13.95
CA CYS A 38 0.72 -3.88 -12.74
C CYS A 38 0.59 -5.32 -12.24
N ASP A 39 1.56 -6.15 -12.60
CA ASP A 39 1.46 -7.58 -12.39
C ASP A 39 1.89 -7.98 -11.00
N ILE A 40 1.02 -7.82 -10.03
CA ILE A 40 1.29 -8.32 -8.70
C ILE A 40 0.15 -9.21 -8.28
N GLY A 41 0.49 -10.23 -7.52
CA GLY A 41 -0.52 -11.16 -7.04
C GLY A 41 -1.05 -10.74 -5.69
N ARG A 42 -2.09 -11.45 -5.27
CA ARG A 42 -2.73 -11.12 -4.02
C ARG A 42 -1.82 -11.32 -2.82
N THR A 43 -0.96 -12.35 -2.86
CA THR A 43 -0.04 -12.60 -1.77
C THR A 43 0.91 -11.44 -1.58
N THR A 44 1.45 -10.91 -2.68
CA THR A 44 2.34 -9.76 -2.60
C THR A 44 1.60 -8.53 -2.10
N TYR A 45 0.42 -8.30 -2.62
CA TYR A 45 -0.34 -7.14 -2.19
C TYR A 45 -0.69 -7.22 -0.70
N ALA A 46 -1.06 -8.42 -0.24
CA ALA A 46 -1.38 -8.60 1.18
C ALA A 46 -0.20 -8.25 2.06
N LYS A 47 1.02 -8.51 1.59
CA LYS A 47 2.21 -8.16 2.35
C LYS A 47 2.45 -6.66 2.39
N TYR A 48 1.98 -5.94 1.39
CA TYR A 48 2.03 -4.48 1.45
C TYR A 48 1.11 -3.98 2.57
N GLU A 49 -0.08 -4.51 2.68
CA GLU A 49 -1.00 -4.06 3.72
C GLU A 49 -0.53 -4.48 5.12
N SER A 50 0.12 -5.62 5.23
CA SER A 50 0.60 -6.06 6.53
C SER A 50 1.91 -5.39 6.93
N GLY A 51 2.56 -4.70 6.01
CA GLY A 51 3.83 -4.06 6.29
C GLY A 51 5.02 -4.97 6.14
N GLU A 52 4.83 -6.19 5.67
CA GLU A 52 5.94 -7.11 5.49
C GLU A 52 6.81 -6.73 4.30
N LEU A 53 6.23 -6.06 3.31
CA LEU A 53 6.99 -5.59 2.16
C LEU A 53 6.73 -4.11 1.98
N ASN A 54 7.75 -3.41 1.53
CA ASN A 54 7.58 -2.01 1.16
C ASN A 54 6.95 -1.95 -0.22
N ILE A 55 5.97 -1.10 -0.37
CA ILE A 55 5.24 -1.02 -1.63
C ILE A 55 6.08 -0.32 -2.69
N LYS A 56 5.98 -0.79 -3.91
CA LYS A 56 6.67 -0.16 -5.02
C LYS A 56 5.96 1.10 -5.44
N VAL A 57 6.75 2.08 -5.87
CA VAL A 57 6.18 3.35 -6.32
C VAL A 57 5.21 3.15 -7.47
N SER A 58 5.53 2.24 -8.38
CA SER A 58 4.64 1.99 -9.51
C SER A 58 3.26 1.52 -9.06
N VAL A 59 3.21 0.76 -7.98
CA VAL A 59 1.93 0.29 -7.46
C VAL A 59 1.16 1.45 -6.84
N ILE A 60 1.86 2.34 -6.14
CA ILE A 60 1.20 3.52 -5.56
C ILE A 60 0.56 4.37 -6.66
N ILE A 61 1.28 4.54 -7.75
CA ILE A 61 0.76 5.35 -8.86
C ILE A 61 -0.53 4.75 -9.41
N GLU A 62 -0.55 3.42 -9.57
CA GLU A 62 -1.75 2.79 -10.08
C GLU A 62 -2.89 2.81 -9.07
N LEU A 63 -2.57 2.65 -7.79
CA LEU A 63 -3.60 2.72 -6.77
C LEU A 63 -4.23 4.10 -6.70
N LYS A 64 -3.42 5.14 -6.88
CA LYS A 64 -3.96 6.49 -6.89
C LYS A 64 -5.01 6.64 -7.98
N LYS A 65 -4.76 6.06 -9.13
CA LYS A 65 -5.71 6.14 -10.23
C LYS A 65 -6.99 5.36 -9.91
N ILE A 66 -6.82 4.17 -9.36
CA ILE A 66 -7.95 3.30 -9.06
C ILE A 66 -8.85 3.94 -7.99
N TYR A 67 -8.25 4.49 -6.94
CA TYR A 67 -9.00 5.07 -5.85
C TYR A 67 -9.42 6.51 -6.12
N ASN A 68 -8.82 7.14 -7.12
CA ASN A 68 -9.08 8.54 -7.43
C ASN A 68 -8.86 9.40 -6.19
N CYS A 69 -7.71 9.19 -5.55
CA CYS A 69 -7.38 9.88 -4.31
C CYS A 69 -6.11 10.70 -4.51
N GLU A 70 -5.68 11.38 -3.46
CA GLU A 70 -4.45 12.16 -3.50
C GLU A 70 -3.31 11.34 -2.97
N TYR A 71 -2.09 11.62 -3.42
CA TYR A 71 -0.93 10.90 -2.91
C TYR A 71 -0.77 11.09 -1.40
N ASP A 72 -1.15 12.24 -0.88
CA ASP A 72 -1.01 12.49 0.55
C ASP A 72 -1.76 11.46 1.38
N GLU A 73 -2.83 10.89 0.85
CA GLU A 73 -3.61 9.94 1.61
C GLU A 73 -2.87 8.64 1.86
N PHE A 74 -1.87 8.33 1.02
CA PHE A 74 -1.06 7.15 1.24
C PHE A 74 -0.07 7.35 2.38
N PHE A 75 0.28 8.59 2.66
CA PHE A 75 1.30 8.90 3.64
C PHE A 75 0.75 9.50 4.93
N GLU A 76 -0.56 9.51 5.05
CA GLU A 76 -1.19 10.14 6.18
C GLU A 76 -0.74 9.51 7.48
N GLY A 77 -0.33 10.32 8.44
CA GLY A 77 0.12 9.81 9.72
C GLY A 77 1.53 9.28 9.77
N LEU A 78 2.22 9.24 8.62
CA LEU A 78 3.60 8.76 8.60
C LEU A 78 4.53 9.95 8.80
N ASP A 79 5.50 9.77 9.69
CA ASP A 79 6.40 10.87 10.02
C ASP A 79 7.75 10.27 10.36
N VAL A 80 8.77 10.58 9.59
CA VAL A 80 10.10 10.03 9.81
C VAL A 80 10.68 10.46 11.14
N ASN A 81 10.18 11.53 11.71
CA ASN A 81 10.66 12.00 12.99
C ASN A 81 9.86 11.48 14.16
N ALA A 82 8.83 10.72 13.93
CA ALA A 82 8.02 10.18 14.99
C ALA A 82 8.70 8.94 15.51
N GLU A 83 8.90 8.85 16.76
CA GLU A 83 9.55 7.70 17.30
C GLU A 83 8.89 7.25 18.54
#